data_70c96220cdb2f65c327a1732bcc2832e
#
_entry.id   70c96220cdb2f65c327a1732bcc2832e
#
_cell.length_a   1.000
_cell.length_b   1.000
_cell.length_c   1.000
_cell.angle_alpha   90.00
_cell.angle_beta   90.00
_cell.angle_gamma   90.00
#
_symmetry.space_group_name_H-M   'P 1'
#
loop_
_entity.id
_entity.type
_entity.pdbx_description
1 polymer ?
#
loop_
_entity_poly.entity_id
_entity_poly.type
_entity_poly.pdbx_seq_one_letter_code
_entity_poly.pdbx_strand_id
1 'polypeptide(L)'
;MPKSVFNKDYKFLPRSELLSFEEIVRVVSVAASFGVKKIRLTGGEPLIRNDLEQLIEWIANVDGITDVSLTTNATLLTSKRARSLRDAGLQRLNVSLDAIDDDTFKRVNDVGIGVQQVLNGIENASKVGFDSIKVNMVVKKGLNDHSILPMARFFHGTGQILRFIEFMDVGSTNAWDMSQVVTSREIADIINAELPIEPTTANYKGEVAKRWQYTDGGGEVGIITSVSEPFCGDCSRARLSATGSIYTCLFASSGHDLRPTLRNNDNAALHQKLKSIWTTREDRYSETRTQVSVIRPKVEMSFIGG
;
A
#
# COMPACT_ATOMS: atom_id res chain seq x y z
N MET A 1 12.05 -6.74 0.71
CA MET A 1 12.42 -6.17 2.03
C MET A 1 13.94 -6.21 2.13
N PRO A 2 14.61 -5.09 2.49
CA PRO A 2 16.07 -4.99 2.45
C PRO A 2 16.74 -6.03 3.36
N LYS A 3 17.78 -6.71 2.87
CA LYS A 3 18.56 -7.70 3.65
C LYS A 3 19.26 -7.08 4.85
N SER A 4 19.54 -5.79 4.81
CA SER A 4 20.12 -5.04 5.93
C SER A 4 19.20 -5.02 7.18
N VAL A 5 17.88 -5.09 6.98
CA VAL A 5 16.89 -5.13 8.06
C VAL A 5 16.41 -6.56 8.31
N PHE A 6 16.13 -7.31 7.22
CA PHE A 6 15.61 -8.68 7.28
C PHE A 6 16.70 -9.69 6.94
N ASN A 7 17.77 -9.68 7.71
CA ASN A 7 18.88 -10.63 7.59
C ASN A 7 18.51 -12.01 8.17
N LYS A 8 19.46 -12.94 8.16
CA LYS A 8 19.27 -14.31 8.67
C LYS A 8 18.93 -14.37 10.17
N ASP A 9 19.28 -13.33 10.93
CA ASP A 9 19.07 -13.24 12.37
C ASP A 9 17.73 -12.58 12.72
N TYR A 10 17.00 -12.05 11.75
CA TYR A 10 15.69 -11.43 11.96
C TYR A 10 14.68 -12.49 12.41
N LYS A 11 14.16 -12.32 13.63
CA LYS A 11 13.15 -13.21 14.19
C LYS A 11 11.76 -12.70 13.86
N PHE A 12 11.07 -13.42 12.97
CA PHE A 12 9.64 -13.18 12.74
C PHE A 12 8.84 -13.54 14.01
N LEU A 13 7.76 -12.82 14.21
CA LEU A 13 6.87 -13.05 15.34
C LEU A 13 6.24 -14.46 15.28
N PRO A 14 6.13 -15.14 16.42
CA PRO A 14 5.46 -16.43 16.49
C PRO A 14 3.96 -16.27 16.16
N ARG A 15 3.35 -17.31 15.61
CA ARG A 15 1.91 -17.29 15.21
C ARG A 15 0.99 -16.92 16.38
N SER A 16 1.34 -17.26 17.61
CA SER A 16 0.57 -16.94 18.83
C SER A 16 0.45 -15.45 19.11
N GLU A 17 1.35 -14.64 18.55
CA GLU A 17 1.29 -13.17 18.65
C GLU A 17 0.50 -12.50 17.55
N LEU A 18 0.18 -13.26 16.49
CA LEU A 18 -0.59 -12.74 15.37
C LEU A 18 -2.10 -12.86 15.65
N LEU A 19 -2.87 -11.92 15.10
CA LEU A 19 -4.32 -12.03 15.07
C LEU A 19 -4.76 -13.26 14.26
N SER A 20 -5.79 -13.94 14.73
CA SER A 20 -6.52 -14.92 13.96
C SER A 20 -7.38 -14.23 12.88
N PHE A 21 -7.87 -14.98 11.92
CA PHE A 21 -8.76 -14.43 10.90
C PHE A 21 -10.09 -13.95 11.50
N GLU A 22 -10.60 -14.66 12.50
CA GLU A 22 -11.79 -14.27 13.25
C GLU A 22 -11.59 -12.93 13.96
N GLU A 23 -10.44 -12.72 14.60
CA GLU A 23 -10.10 -11.46 15.26
C GLU A 23 -10.03 -10.31 14.24
N ILE A 24 -9.42 -10.56 13.06
CA ILE A 24 -9.35 -9.56 11.97
C ILE A 24 -10.75 -9.22 11.48
N VAL A 25 -11.59 -10.22 11.18
CA VAL A 25 -12.96 -10.01 10.68
C VAL A 25 -13.81 -9.27 11.70
N ARG A 26 -13.65 -9.53 13.00
CA ARG A 26 -14.33 -8.76 14.06
C ARG A 26 -13.97 -7.28 14.04
N VAL A 27 -12.68 -6.95 13.86
CA VAL A 27 -12.26 -5.54 13.71
C VAL A 27 -12.87 -4.94 12.46
N VAL A 28 -12.87 -5.67 11.33
CA VAL A 28 -13.47 -5.21 10.08
C VAL A 28 -14.97 -4.98 10.23
N SER A 29 -15.71 -5.89 10.88
CA SER A 29 -17.15 -5.75 11.11
C SER A 29 -17.49 -4.52 11.95
N VAL A 30 -16.72 -4.25 13.02
CA VAL A 30 -16.89 -3.04 13.81
C VAL A 30 -16.52 -1.80 13.00
N ALA A 31 -15.46 -1.84 12.21
CA ALA A 31 -15.09 -0.72 11.34
C ALA A 31 -16.16 -0.45 10.26
N ALA A 32 -16.78 -1.49 9.70
CA ALA A 32 -17.88 -1.35 8.75
C ALA A 32 -19.10 -0.63 9.37
N SER A 33 -19.41 -0.87 10.65
CA SER A 33 -20.49 -0.14 11.36
C SER A 33 -20.22 1.37 11.49
N PHE A 34 -18.97 1.82 11.35
CA PHE A 34 -18.59 3.22 11.25
C PHE A 34 -18.56 3.75 9.81
N GLY A 35 -18.98 2.95 8.82
CA GLY A 35 -19.00 3.33 7.41
C GLY A 35 -17.71 3.06 6.64
N VAL A 36 -16.79 2.26 7.17
CA VAL A 36 -15.65 1.76 6.40
C VAL A 36 -16.18 0.81 5.32
N LYS A 37 -15.82 1.10 4.07
CA LYS A 37 -16.26 0.35 2.88
C LYS A 37 -15.10 -0.38 2.18
N LYS A 38 -13.87 0.05 2.43
CA LYS A 38 -12.68 -0.42 1.69
C LYS A 38 -11.69 -1.07 2.63
N ILE A 39 -11.34 -2.31 2.36
CA ILE A 39 -10.29 -3.02 3.07
C ILE A 39 -9.14 -3.29 2.11
N ARG A 40 -7.91 -3.03 2.58
CA ARG A 40 -6.70 -3.38 1.84
C ARG A 40 -5.86 -4.33 2.67
N LEU A 41 -5.69 -5.54 2.16
CA LEU A 41 -4.74 -6.49 2.73
C LEU A 41 -3.32 -6.16 2.26
N THR A 42 -2.39 -6.18 3.18
CA THR A 42 -0.98 -5.89 2.96
C THR A 42 -0.14 -6.58 4.03
N GLY A 43 1.10 -6.19 4.24
CA GLY A 43 1.97 -6.72 5.28
C GLY A 43 3.41 -6.57 4.85
N GLY A 44 4.25 -7.55 5.12
CA GLY A 44 5.49 -7.74 4.37
C GLY A 44 5.11 -8.18 2.94
N GLU A 45 4.78 -9.48 2.78
CA GLU A 45 4.17 -10.00 1.56
C GLU A 45 2.96 -10.86 1.93
N PRO A 46 1.73 -10.42 1.66
CA PRO A 46 0.52 -11.11 2.10
C PRO A 46 0.33 -12.48 1.44
N LEU A 47 0.85 -12.70 0.22
CA LEU A 47 0.73 -13.97 -0.48
C LEU A 47 1.49 -15.13 0.20
N ILE A 48 2.35 -14.84 1.17
CA ILE A 48 3.02 -15.85 2.00
C ILE A 48 2.07 -16.43 3.06
N ARG A 49 1.03 -15.68 3.44
CA ARG A 49 0.08 -16.15 4.45
C ARG A 49 -0.76 -17.28 3.90
N ASN A 50 -0.76 -18.42 4.61
CA ASN A 50 -1.62 -19.55 4.27
C ASN A 50 -3.09 -19.15 4.41
N ASP A 51 -3.93 -19.75 3.59
CA ASP A 51 -5.40 -19.60 3.63
C ASP A 51 -5.86 -18.13 3.50
N LEU A 52 -5.09 -17.30 2.81
CA LEU A 52 -5.42 -15.88 2.60
C LEU A 52 -6.78 -15.71 1.90
N GLU A 53 -7.13 -16.62 1.01
CA GLU A 53 -8.42 -16.66 0.32
C GLU A 53 -9.59 -16.74 1.30
N GLN A 54 -9.45 -17.52 2.36
CA GLN A 54 -10.49 -17.61 3.39
C GLN A 54 -10.69 -16.29 4.13
N LEU A 55 -9.59 -15.59 4.44
CA LEU A 55 -9.68 -14.26 5.04
C LEU A 55 -10.36 -13.25 4.10
N ILE A 56 -10.02 -13.31 2.80
CA ILE A 56 -10.62 -12.44 1.79
C ILE A 56 -12.13 -12.71 1.69
N GLU A 57 -12.53 -13.98 1.60
CA GLU A 57 -13.92 -14.38 1.53
C GLU A 57 -14.72 -13.89 2.76
N TRP A 58 -14.18 -14.08 3.96
CA TRP A 58 -14.83 -13.61 5.17
C TRP A 58 -14.97 -12.10 5.22
N ILE A 59 -13.92 -11.34 4.80
CA ILE A 59 -13.97 -9.88 4.74
C ILE A 59 -14.98 -9.42 3.69
N ALA A 60 -15.00 -10.04 2.51
CA ALA A 60 -15.90 -9.67 1.42
C ALA A 60 -17.38 -9.89 1.79
N ASN A 61 -17.66 -10.83 2.72
CA ASN A 61 -18.99 -11.11 3.23
C ASN A 61 -19.40 -10.25 4.45
N VAL A 62 -18.55 -9.32 4.90
CA VAL A 62 -18.93 -8.39 5.97
C VAL A 62 -19.88 -7.31 5.42
N ASP A 63 -21.05 -7.18 6.01
CA ASP A 63 -22.02 -6.14 5.64
C ASP A 63 -21.41 -4.75 5.66
N GLY A 64 -21.56 -4.00 4.56
CA GLY A 64 -21.02 -2.66 4.38
C GLY A 64 -19.64 -2.61 3.74
N ILE A 65 -18.88 -3.72 3.66
CA ILE A 65 -17.64 -3.78 2.89
C ILE A 65 -17.98 -4.00 1.41
N THR A 66 -17.51 -3.09 0.57
CA THR A 66 -17.79 -3.11 -0.90
C THR A 66 -16.53 -3.16 -1.74
N ASP A 67 -15.35 -3.12 -1.13
CA ASP A 67 -14.09 -3.00 -1.85
C ASP A 67 -12.96 -3.69 -1.07
N VAL A 68 -12.54 -4.86 -1.55
CA VAL A 68 -11.41 -5.61 -0.99
C VAL A 68 -10.25 -5.58 -1.99
N SER A 69 -9.10 -5.13 -1.53
CA SER A 69 -7.89 -5.00 -2.34
C SER A 69 -6.67 -5.61 -1.65
N LEU A 70 -5.68 -5.99 -2.44
CA LEU A 70 -4.42 -6.57 -1.98
C LEU A 70 -3.24 -5.73 -2.48
N THR A 71 -2.26 -5.46 -1.62
CA THR A 71 -0.95 -4.92 -2.02
C THR A 71 0.09 -6.05 -1.94
N THR A 72 0.77 -6.32 -3.04
CA THR A 72 1.71 -7.46 -3.16
C THR A 72 2.90 -7.09 -4.06
N ASN A 73 4.01 -7.80 -3.91
CA ASN A 73 5.11 -7.79 -4.88
C ASN A 73 4.85 -8.70 -6.11
N ALA A 74 3.71 -9.39 -6.14
CA ALA A 74 3.22 -10.27 -7.21
C ALA A 74 4.14 -11.46 -7.57
N THR A 75 5.26 -11.68 -6.89
CA THR A 75 6.20 -12.76 -7.23
C THR A 75 5.61 -14.16 -7.03
N LEU A 76 4.60 -14.29 -6.17
CA LEU A 76 3.87 -15.55 -5.91
C LEU A 76 2.51 -15.60 -6.61
N LEU A 77 2.20 -14.64 -7.49
CA LEU A 77 0.90 -14.52 -8.14
C LEU A 77 0.84 -15.36 -9.42
N THR A 78 0.72 -16.69 -9.25
CA THR A 78 0.45 -17.59 -10.37
C THR A 78 -0.99 -17.42 -10.88
N SER A 79 -1.29 -17.90 -12.11
CA SER A 79 -2.65 -17.85 -12.67
C SER A 79 -3.68 -18.56 -11.78
N LYS A 80 -3.30 -19.69 -11.16
CA LYS A 80 -4.14 -20.43 -10.21
C LYS A 80 -4.41 -19.58 -8.96
N ARG A 81 -3.35 -18.96 -8.39
CA ARG A 81 -3.46 -18.13 -7.20
C ARG A 81 -4.30 -16.87 -7.47
N ALA A 82 -4.06 -16.19 -8.59
CA ALA A 82 -4.84 -15.03 -8.98
C ALA A 82 -6.34 -15.34 -9.09
N ARG A 83 -6.68 -16.48 -9.70
CA ARG A 83 -8.07 -16.93 -9.83
C ARG A 83 -8.68 -17.21 -8.45
N SER A 84 -8.02 -18.00 -7.60
CA SER A 84 -8.58 -18.33 -6.27
C SER A 84 -8.77 -17.08 -5.40
N LEU A 85 -7.89 -16.10 -5.48
CA LEU A 85 -8.07 -14.83 -4.75
C LEU A 85 -9.27 -14.04 -5.27
N ARG A 86 -9.47 -14.00 -6.58
CA ARG A 86 -10.62 -13.34 -7.18
C ARG A 86 -11.94 -14.05 -6.84
N ASP A 87 -11.97 -15.37 -6.93
CA ASP A 87 -13.14 -16.19 -6.60
C ASP A 87 -13.53 -16.01 -5.11
N ALA A 88 -12.55 -15.77 -4.22
CA ALA A 88 -12.77 -15.41 -2.82
C ALA A 88 -13.32 -13.99 -2.59
N GLY A 89 -13.42 -13.16 -3.63
CA GLY A 89 -13.98 -11.80 -3.54
C GLY A 89 -12.96 -10.67 -3.59
N LEU A 90 -11.68 -10.96 -3.91
CA LEU A 90 -10.69 -9.90 -4.14
C LEU A 90 -11.00 -9.17 -5.44
N GLN A 91 -11.18 -7.84 -5.39
CA GLN A 91 -11.59 -7.03 -6.53
C GLN A 91 -10.42 -6.33 -7.20
N ARG A 92 -9.42 -5.85 -6.42
CA ARG A 92 -8.36 -5.00 -6.94
C ARG A 92 -6.99 -5.42 -6.42
N LEU A 93 -5.98 -5.19 -7.27
CA LEU A 93 -4.59 -5.42 -6.93
C LEU A 93 -3.79 -4.12 -6.96
N ASN A 94 -2.86 -3.98 -6.00
CA ASN A 94 -1.78 -3.01 -6.05
C ASN A 94 -0.48 -3.79 -6.07
N VAL A 95 0.29 -3.65 -7.14
CA VAL A 95 1.56 -4.36 -7.31
C VAL A 95 2.70 -3.38 -7.11
N SER A 96 3.67 -3.73 -6.28
CA SER A 96 4.89 -2.93 -6.09
C SER A 96 5.91 -3.31 -7.15
N LEU A 97 6.34 -2.32 -7.95
CA LEU A 97 7.32 -2.49 -9.02
C LEU A 97 8.08 -1.18 -9.24
N ASP A 98 9.34 -1.14 -8.83
CA ASP A 98 10.13 0.09 -8.79
C ASP A 98 11.05 0.31 -10.02
N ALA A 99 11.10 -0.62 -10.95
CA ALA A 99 11.75 -0.53 -12.27
C ALA A 99 11.33 -1.71 -13.15
N ILE A 100 11.45 -1.56 -14.49
CA ILE A 100 11.26 -2.66 -15.45
C ILE A 100 12.57 -3.29 -15.92
N ASP A 101 13.70 -2.61 -15.74
CA ASP A 101 15.01 -3.20 -15.97
C ASP A 101 15.47 -4.00 -14.74
N ASP A 102 16.07 -5.14 -14.99
CA ASP A 102 16.40 -6.13 -13.96
C ASP A 102 17.49 -5.66 -13.01
N ASP A 103 18.43 -4.85 -13.49
CA ASP A 103 19.56 -4.36 -12.69
C ASP A 103 19.09 -3.32 -11.66
N THR A 104 18.30 -2.34 -12.08
CA THR A 104 17.71 -1.35 -11.17
C THR A 104 16.73 -2.03 -10.21
N PHE A 105 15.87 -2.92 -10.72
CA PHE A 105 14.91 -3.63 -9.90
C PHE A 105 15.59 -4.45 -8.79
N LYS A 106 16.66 -5.18 -9.10
CA LYS A 106 17.44 -5.96 -8.11
C LYS A 106 18.15 -5.09 -7.08
N ARG A 107 18.64 -3.92 -7.50
CA ARG A 107 19.25 -2.95 -6.56
C ARG A 107 18.22 -2.40 -5.56
N VAL A 108 16.99 -2.14 -6.02
CA VAL A 108 15.93 -1.60 -5.17
C VAL A 108 15.35 -2.66 -4.25
N ASN A 109 15.06 -3.87 -4.75
CA ASN A 109 14.40 -4.92 -3.96
C ASN A 109 15.33 -5.66 -2.99
N ASP A 110 16.63 -5.65 -3.24
CA ASP A 110 17.70 -6.27 -2.42
C ASP A 110 17.49 -7.76 -2.07
N VAL A 111 16.65 -8.47 -2.81
CA VAL A 111 16.37 -9.90 -2.55
C VAL A 111 16.81 -10.83 -3.68
N GLY A 112 17.31 -10.26 -4.79
CA GLY A 112 17.82 -11.03 -5.93
C GLY A 112 16.75 -11.68 -6.81
N ILE A 113 15.50 -11.32 -6.64
CA ILE A 113 14.38 -11.73 -7.50
C ILE A 113 14.41 -10.85 -8.77
N GLY A 114 14.26 -11.46 -9.95
CA GLY A 114 14.21 -10.75 -11.21
C GLY A 114 12.86 -10.10 -11.48
N VAL A 115 12.88 -9.00 -12.23
CA VAL A 115 11.67 -8.23 -12.58
C VAL A 115 10.64 -9.06 -13.35
N GLN A 116 11.08 -10.01 -14.18
CA GLN A 116 10.21 -10.85 -14.99
C GLN A 116 9.19 -11.63 -14.15
N GLN A 117 9.56 -12.02 -12.93
CA GLN A 117 8.65 -12.74 -12.04
C GLN A 117 7.47 -11.88 -11.60
N VAL A 118 7.71 -10.58 -11.38
CA VAL A 118 6.65 -9.60 -11.05
C VAL A 118 5.78 -9.33 -12.28
N LEU A 119 6.39 -9.13 -13.44
CA LEU A 119 5.67 -8.90 -14.70
C LEU A 119 4.76 -10.08 -15.06
N ASN A 120 5.23 -11.32 -14.88
CA ASN A 120 4.42 -12.52 -15.04
C ASN A 120 3.22 -12.53 -14.07
N GLY A 121 3.42 -12.08 -12.82
CA GLY A 121 2.34 -11.95 -11.85
C GLY A 121 1.28 -10.94 -12.27
N ILE A 122 1.69 -9.79 -12.81
CA ILE A 122 0.79 -8.76 -13.36
C ILE A 122 0.01 -9.32 -14.55
N GLU A 123 0.68 -10.00 -15.47
CA GLU A 123 0.05 -10.63 -16.64
C GLU A 123 -0.99 -11.69 -16.22
N ASN A 124 -0.64 -12.55 -15.25
CA ASN A 124 -1.57 -13.54 -14.71
C ASN A 124 -2.82 -12.89 -14.12
N ALA A 125 -2.65 -11.80 -13.37
CA ALA A 125 -3.75 -11.03 -12.80
C ALA A 125 -4.63 -10.40 -13.89
N SER A 126 -4.02 -9.82 -14.93
CA SER A 126 -4.75 -9.22 -16.06
C SER A 126 -5.63 -10.26 -16.79
N LYS A 127 -5.10 -11.46 -17.01
CA LYS A 127 -5.84 -12.57 -17.66
C LYS A 127 -7.03 -13.05 -16.83
N VAL A 128 -6.96 -12.94 -15.51
CA VAL A 128 -8.06 -13.30 -14.59
C VAL A 128 -9.16 -12.24 -14.61
N GLY A 129 -8.84 -10.99 -14.94
CA GLY A 129 -9.79 -9.90 -15.11
C GLY A 129 -10.19 -9.25 -13.77
N PHE A 130 -9.23 -8.82 -12.95
CA PHE A 130 -9.52 -7.96 -11.80
C PHE A 130 -10.08 -6.60 -12.24
N ASP A 131 -10.95 -5.99 -11.43
CA ASP A 131 -11.59 -4.70 -11.76
C ASP A 131 -10.56 -3.57 -11.94
N SER A 132 -9.43 -3.63 -11.23
CA SER A 132 -8.32 -2.69 -11.39
C SER A 132 -7.01 -3.29 -10.89
N ILE A 133 -5.97 -3.15 -11.70
CA ILE A 133 -4.58 -3.45 -11.33
C ILE A 133 -3.81 -2.13 -11.33
N LYS A 134 -3.29 -1.76 -10.17
CA LYS A 134 -2.46 -0.57 -10.00
C LYS A 134 -1.03 -0.99 -9.73
N VAL A 135 -0.09 -0.43 -10.47
CA VAL A 135 1.34 -0.67 -10.31
C VAL A 135 1.95 0.53 -9.61
N ASN A 136 2.58 0.32 -8.45
CA ASN A 136 3.16 1.37 -7.64
C ASN A 136 4.67 1.37 -7.77
N MET A 137 5.24 2.52 -8.09
CA MET A 137 6.66 2.80 -8.12
C MET A 137 6.98 3.88 -7.09
N VAL A 138 7.80 3.58 -6.09
CA VAL A 138 8.37 4.61 -5.21
C VAL A 138 9.58 5.19 -5.91
N VAL A 139 9.55 6.50 -6.21
CA VAL A 139 10.62 7.18 -6.96
C VAL A 139 11.64 7.77 -6.00
N LYS A 140 12.88 7.29 -6.06
CA LYS A 140 14.01 7.80 -5.30
C LYS A 140 15.08 8.34 -6.24
N LYS A 141 15.43 9.63 -6.09
CA LYS A 141 16.43 10.31 -6.89
C LYS A 141 17.79 9.64 -6.79
N GLY A 142 18.45 9.47 -7.93
CA GLY A 142 19.75 8.80 -8.04
C GLY A 142 19.70 7.28 -7.90
N LEU A 143 18.52 6.66 -7.69
CA LEU A 143 18.36 5.22 -7.59
C LEU A 143 17.55 4.65 -8.76
N ASN A 144 16.31 5.11 -8.95
CA ASN A 144 15.40 4.63 -9.97
C ASN A 144 14.61 5.76 -10.68
N ASP A 145 14.95 7.01 -10.47
CA ASP A 145 14.32 8.16 -11.13
C ASP A 145 14.46 8.12 -12.68
N HIS A 146 15.55 7.54 -13.20
CA HIS A 146 15.70 7.26 -14.63
C HIS A 146 14.69 6.25 -15.19
N SER A 147 14.04 5.47 -14.33
CA SER A 147 13.03 4.48 -14.72
C SER A 147 11.61 5.09 -14.86
N ILE A 148 11.39 6.36 -14.53
CA ILE A 148 10.06 7.02 -14.63
C ILE A 148 9.49 6.86 -16.02
N LEU A 149 10.21 7.33 -17.03
CA LEU A 149 9.73 7.29 -18.42
C LEU A 149 9.66 5.87 -19.00
N PRO A 150 10.67 5.00 -18.83
CA PRO A 150 10.56 3.58 -19.20
C PRO A 150 9.34 2.88 -18.60
N MET A 151 9.03 3.11 -17.32
CA MET A 151 7.83 2.58 -16.67
C MET A 151 6.54 3.14 -17.30
N ALA A 152 6.49 4.47 -17.53
CA ALA A 152 5.34 5.10 -18.15
C ALA A 152 5.07 4.53 -19.55
N ARG A 153 6.10 4.38 -20.39
CA ARG A 153 5.99 3.77 -21.73
C ARG A 153 5.53 2.32 -21.67
N PHE A 154 6.06 1.53 -20.71
CA PHE A 154 5.73 0.11 -20.60
C PHE A 154 4.26 -0.11 -20.24
N PHE A 155 3.70 0.71 -19.36
CA PHE A 155 2.30 0.57 -18.92
C PHE A 155 1.30 1.38 -19.74
N HIS A 156 1.75 2.25 -20.65
CA HIS A 156 0.91 3.00 -21.55
C HIS A 156 0.06 2.05 -22.45
N GLY A 157 -1.23 2.25 -22.51
CA GLY A 157 -2.15 1.44 -23.31
C GLY A 157 -2.44 0.03 -22.80
N THR A 158 -1.89 -0.37 -21.63
CA THR A 158 -2.02 -1.75 -21.12
C THR A 158 -3.29 -1.98 -20.27
N GLY A 159 -3.99 -0.91 -19.88
CA GLY A 159 -5.13 -0.97 -18.97
C GLY A 159 -4.77 -1.03 -17.50
N GLN A 160 -3.49 -1.22 -17.13
CA GLN A 160 -3.02 -1.06 -15.76
C GLN A 160 -2.77 0.41 -15.45
N ILE A 161 -3.01 0.82 -14.19
CA ILE A 161 -2.76 2.18 -13.73
C ILE A 161 -1.40 2.25 -13.06
N LEU A 162 -0.42 2.87 -13.72
CA LEU A 162 0.87 3.15 -13.10
C LEU A 162 0.74 4.30 -12.11
N ARG A 163 1.29 4.13 -10.90
CA ARG A 163 1.30 5.17 -9.88
C ARG A 163 2.71 5.42 -9.37
N PHE A 164 3.16 6.64 -9.51
CA PHE A 164 4.41 7.13 -8.93
C PHE A 164 4.16 7.65 -7.52
N ILE A 165 5.04 7.35 -6.61
CA ILE A 165 4.97 7.74 -5.20
C ILE A 165 6.25 8.47 -4.85
N GLU A 166 6.16 9.69 -4.35
CA GLU A 166 7.31 10.42 -3.83
C GLU A 166 7.96 9.64 -2.69
N PHE A 167 9.30 9.56 -2.68
CA PHE A 167 10.04 8.88 -1.62
C PHE A 167 9.80 9.54 -0.27
N MET A 168 9.27 8.78 0.69
CA MET A 168 8.82 9.26 1.99
C MET A 168 9.72 8.77 3.14
N ASP A 169 9.71 9.51 4.23
CA ASP A 169 10.38 9.21 5.49
C ASP A 169 9.61 8.19 6.38
N VAL A 170 9.12 7.10 5.77
CA VAL A 170 8.40 6.03 6.47
C VAL A 170 9.36 5.10 7.21
N GLY A 171 9.00 4.70 8.43
CA GLY A 171 9.88 3.91 9.28
C GLY A 171 11.12 4.69 9.74
N SER A 172 12.11 3.98 10.26
CA SER A 172 13.36 4.56 10.77
C SER A 172 14.61 4.07 10.02
N THR A 173 14.44 3.08 9.12
CA THR A 173 15.57 2.37 8.47
C THR A 173 15.84 2.81 7.04
N ASN A 174 15.02 3.67 6.44
CA ASN A 174 15.12 4.02 5.01
C ASN A 174 16.13 5.15 4.71
N ALA A 175 16.81 5.72 5.73
CA ALA A 175 17.78 6.81 5.59
C ALA A 175 17.28 7.95 4.67
N TRP A 176 16.03 8.38 4.88
CA TRP A 176 15.38 9.38 4.06
C TRP A 176 16.04 10.75 4.19
N ASP A 177 16.22 11.39 3.04
CA ASP A 177 16.68 12.78 2.93
C ASP A 177 15.85 13.49 1.84
N MET A 178 15.53 14.77 2.06
CA MET A 178 14.73 15.56 1.14
C MET A 178 15.39 15.71 -0.25
N SER A 179 16.70 15.70 -0.33
CA SER A 179 17.44 15.75 -1.60
C SER A 179 17.23 14.53 -2.50
N GLN A 180 16.73 13.44 -1.94
CA GLN A 180 16.41 12.19 -2.65
C GLN A 180 14.97 12.14 -3.17
N VAL A 181 14.17 13.18 -2.90
CA VAL A 181 12.78 13.25 -3.38
C VAL A 181 12.77 13.77 -4.81
N VAL A 182 12.04 13.07 -5.68
CA VAL A 182 11.61 13.58 -6.98
C VAL A 182 10.18 14.05 -6.79
N THR A 183 9.91 15.31 -6.98
CA THR A 183 8.59 15.90 -6.73
C THR A 183 7.56 15.45 -7.75
N SER A 184 6.29 15.49 -7.39
CA SER A 184 5.19 15.16 -8.28
C SER A 184 5.21 15.97 -9.58
N ARG A 185 5.64 17.24 -9.50
CA ARG A 185 5.78 18.11 -10.67
C ARG A 185 6.89 17.61 -11.58
N GLU A 186 8.08 17.32 -11.04
CA GLU A 186 9.19 16.75 -11.82
C GLU A 186 8.78 15.44 -12.50
N ILE A 187 8.07 14.56 -11.80
CA ILE A 187 7.56 13.30 -12.37
C ILE A 187 6.60 13.58 -13.54
N ALA A 188 5.64 14.49 -13.33
CA ALA A 188 4.69 14.85 -14.39
C ALA A 188 5.38 15.49 -15.60
N ASP A 189 6.34 16.38 -15.38
CA ASP A 189 7.10 17.04 -16.45
C ASP A 189 7.92 16.02 -17.27
N ILE A 190 8.57 15.05 -16.62
CA ILE A 190 9.31 13.96 -17.27
C ILE A 190 8.39 13.12 -18.18
N ILE A 191 7.22 12.77 -17.70
CA ILE A 191 6.25 11.97 -18.48
C ILE A 191 5.71 12.81 -19.62
N ASN A 192 5.25 14.03 -19.34
CA ASN A 192 4.60 14.91 -20.30
C ASN A 192 5.51 15.32 -21.47
N ALA A 193 6.82 15.28 -21.29
CA ALA A 193 7.78 15.60 -22.36
C ALA A 193 7.71 14.62 -23.55
N GLU A 194 7.27 13.38 -23.33
CA GLU A 194 7.18 12.35 -24.38
C GLU A 194 5.80 11.73 -24.52
N LEU A 195 5.07 11.60 -23.42
CA LEU A 195 3.73 11.05 -23.34
C LEU A 195 2.82 12.14 -22.76
N PRO A 196 2.17 12.96 -23.59
CA PRO A 196 1.37 14.08 -23.11
C PRO A 196 0.27 13.63 -22.16
N ILE A 197 0.23 14.24 -20.97
CA ILE A 197 -0.74 13.97 -19.91
C ILE A 197 -1.44 15.24 -19.46
N GLU A 198 -2.70 15.13 -19.08
CA GLU A 198 -3.48 16.22 -18.49
C GLU A 198 -4.10 15.80 -17.15
N PRO A 199 -4.23 16.72 -16.18
CA PRO A 199 -4.83 16.40 -14.89
C PRO A 199 -6.32 16.07 -15.05
N THR A 200 -6.79 15.08 -14.28
CA THR A 200 -8.21 14.72 -14.24
C THR A 200 -8.74 14.73 -12.80
N THR A 201 -10.05 14.75 -12.65
CA THR A 201 -10.71 14.83 -11.34
C THR A 201 -10.52 13.56 -10.50
N ALA A 202 -10.47 13.72 -9.18
CA ALA A 202 -10.46 12.59 -8.27
C ALA A 202 -11.75 11.77 -8.36
N ASN A 203 -11.66 10.45 -8.24
CA ASN A 203 -12.83 9.57 -8.26
C ASN A 203 -13.69 9.70 -6.99
N TYR A 204 -13.09 10.11 -5.87
CA TYR A 204 -13.77 10.31 -4.59
C TYR A 204 -12.94 11.22 -3.67
N LYS A 205 -13.60 11.84 -2.71
CA LYS A 205 -12.94 12.69 -1.70
C LYS A 205 -11.94 11.87 -0.89
N GLY A 206 -10.72 12.40 -0.72
CA GLY A 206 -9.62 11.73 -0.01
C GLY A 206 -8.86 10.70 -0.87
N GLU A 207 -9.05 10.70 -2.20
CA GLU A 207 -8.18 9.93 -3.10
C GLU A 207 -6.74 10.43 -2.99
N VAL A 208 -5.80 9.49 -2.78
CA VAL A 208 -4.41 9.81 -2.44
C VAL A 208 -3.59 10.21 -3.64
N ALA A 209 -3.86 9.57 -4.80
CA ALA A 209 -3.15 9.84 -6.03
C ALA A 209 -3.82 10.99 -6.79
N LYS A 210 -3.07 12.00 -7.19
CA LYS A 210 -3.48 12.92 -8.25
C LYS A 210 -3.51 12.15 -9.55
N ARG A 211 -4.62 12.22 -10.26
CA ARG A 211 -4.87 11.47 -11.49
C ARG A 211 -4.52 12.31 -12.70
N TRP A 212 -3.88 11.68 -13.68
CA TRP A 212 -3.53 12.24 -14.95
C TRP A 212 -3.96 11.27 -16.05
N GLN A 213 -4.46 11.78 -17.13
CA GLN A 213 -4.88 10.99 -18.28
C GLN A 213 -3.95 11.24 -19.46
N TYR A 214 -3.57 10.19 -20.18
CA TYR A 214 -2.86 10.36 -21.45
C TYR A 214 -3.80 10.95 -22.50
N THR A 215 -3.34 11.99 -23.22
CA THR A 215 -4.18 12.71 -24.20
C THR A 215 -4.52 11.92 -25.44
N ASP A 216 -3.77 10.85 -25.71
CA ASP A 216 -3.97 9.92 -26.83
C ASP A 216 -4.91 8.74 -26.49
N GLY A 217 -5.48 8.71 -25.29
CA GLY A 217 -6.33 7.62 -24.83
C GLY A 217 -5.58 6.41 -24.29
N GLY A 218 -4.26 6.51 -24.06
CA GLY A 218 -3.38 5.44 -23.53
C GLY A 218 -3.63 5.07 -22.06
N GLY A 219 -4.71 5.55 -21.46
CA GLY A 219 -5.07 5.24 -20.08
C GLY A 219 -4.72 6.35 -19.10
N GLU A 220 -4.41 5.96 -17.86
CA GLU A 220 -4.26 6.86 -16.73
C GLU A 220 -2.93 6.59 -15.99
N VAL A 221 -2.33 7.65 -15.46
CA VAL A 221 -1.22 7.62 -14.52
C VAL A 221 -1.61 8.36 -13.24
N GLY A 222 -1.15 7.87 -12.10
CA GLY A 222 -1.37 8.51 -10.80
C GLY A 222 -0.07 9.00 -10.18
N ILE A 223 -0.11 10.11 -9.46
CA ILE A 223 1.05 10.60 -8.70
C ILE A 223 0.64 10.86 -7.26
N ILE A 224 1.35 10.23 -6.30
CA ILE A 224 1.08 10.36 -4.88
C ILE A 224 2.07 11.36 -4.27
N THR A 225 1.56 12.53 -3.90
CA THR A 225 2.30 13.72 -3.49
C THR A 225 2.52 13.78 -1.98
N SER A 226 3.07 12.73 -1.40
CA SER A 226 3.17 12.59 0.06
C SER A 226 4.12 13.59 0.74
N VAL A 227 5.01 14.20 -0.02
CA VAL A 227 6.06 15.11 0.47
C VAL A 227 5.84 16.53 -0.03
N SER A 228 5.72 16.72 -1.35
CA SER A 228 5.60 18.06 -1.95
C SER A 228 4.23 18.70 -1.71
N GLU A 229 3.16 17.91 -1.65
CA GLU A 229 1.80 18.41 -1.42
C GLU A 229 1.03 17.47 -0.49
N PRO A 230 1.22 17.60 0.84
CA PRO A 230 0.61 16.73 1.84
C PRO A 230 -0.93 16.81 1.83
N PHE A 231 -1.57 15.68 2.16
CA PHE A 231 -3.03 15.52 2.14
C PHE A 231 -3.60 14.97 3.46
N CYS A 232 -3.05 15.38 4.61
CA CYS A 232 -3.47 14.88 5.92
C CYS A 232 -4.91 15.25 6.28
N GLY A 233 -5.38 16.43 5.86
CA GLY A 233 -6.71 16.94 6.21
C GLY A 233 -7.88 16.05 5.75
N ASP A 234 -7.73 15.37 4.63
CA ASP A 234 -8.74 14.44 4.06
C ASP A 234 -8.40 12.96 4.29
N CYS A 235 -7.41 12.65 5.13
CA CYS A 235 -6.96 11.28 5.34
C CYS A 235 -7.95 10.47 6.18
N SER A 236 -8.62 9.49 5.57
CA SER A 236 -9.59 8.59 6.20
C SER A 236 -9.04 7.17 6.43
N ARG A 237 -7.71 7.00 6.48
CA ARG A 237 -7.07 5.68 6.56
C ARG A 237 -6.65 5.32 7.97
N ALA A 238 -6.81 4.04 8.32
CA ALA A 238 -6.21 3.42 9.49
C ALA A 238 -5.52 2.11 9.07
N ARG A 239 -4.64 1.58 9.90
CA ARG A 239 -3.92 0.35 9.69
C ARG A 239 -4.05 -0.54 10.91
N LEU A 240 -4.41 -1.79 10.68
CA LEU A 240 -4.38 -2.84 11.70
C LEU A 240 -3.12 -3.68 11.46
N SER A 241 -2.20 -3.69 12.42
CA SER A 241 -1.04 -4.59 12.34
C SER A 241 -1.46 -6.04 12.53
N ALA A 242 -0.62 -6.96 12.06
CA ALA A 242 -0.83 -8.39 12.28
C ALA A 242 -0.86 -8.78 13.77
N THR A 243 -0.33 -7.94 14.66
CA THR A 243 -0.32 -8.14 16.12
C THR A 243 -1.48 -7.47 16.85
N GLY A 244 -2.44 -6.85 16.13
CA GLY A 244 -3.64 -6.29 16.75
C GLY A 244 -3.52 -4.86 17.25
N SER A 245 -2.52 -4.11 16.82
CA SER A 245 -2.46 -2.67 17.07
C SER A 245 -3.01 -1.87 15.90
N ILE A 246 -3.84 -0.86 16.17
CA ILE A 246 -4.35 0.05 15.16
C ILE A 246 -3.52 1.34 15.14
N TYR A 247 -3.21 1.80 13.93
CA TYR A 247 -2.46 3.02 13.65
C TYR A 247 -3.30 3.95 12.78
N THR A 248 -3.41 5.19 13.16
CA THR A 248 -4.18 6.21 12.44
C THR A 248 -3.32 6.99 11.43
N CYS A 249 -1.98 6.88 11.54
CA CYS A 249 -1.03 7.51 10.63
C CYS A 249 0.04 6.52 10.16
N LEU A 250 0.51 6.68 8.92
CA LEU A 250 1.65 5.91 8.37
C LEU A 250 2.97 6.23 9.10
N PHE A 251 3.09 7.43 9.62
CA PHE A 251 4.28 7.93 10.32
C PHE A 251 4.17 7.83 11.85
N ALA A 252 3.24 7.02 12.35
CA ALA A 252 3.06 6.84 13.79
C ALA A 252 4.28 6.21 14.45
N SER A 253 4.60 6.65 15.66
CA SER A 253 5.63 6.07 16.53
C SER A 253 5.10 4.94 17.39
N SER A 254 3.79 4.87 17.62
CA SER A 254 3.11 3.85 18.42
C SER A 254 1.70 3.60 17.88
N GLY A 255 1.15 2.44 18.21
CA GLY A 255 -0.23 2.07 17.89
C GLY A 255 -1.05 1.83 19.15
N HIS A 256 -2.37 1.72 18.97
CA HIS A 256 -3.31 1.39 20.03
C HIS A 256 -3.58 -0.12 20.03
N ASP A 257 -3.20 -0.82 21.08
CA ASP A 257 -3.38 -2.27 21.21
C ASP A 257 -4.86 -2.64 21.39
N LEU A 258 -5.41 -3.44 20.45
CA LEU A 258 -6.79 -3.94 20.49
C LEU A 258 -6.89 -5.36 21.07
N ARG A 259 -5.78 -6.09 21.25
CA ARG A 259 -5.78 -7.50 21.68
C ARG A 259 -6.55 -7.76 22.98
N PRO A 260 -6.42 -6.96 24.04
CA PRO A 260 -7.17 -7.22 25.27
C PRO A 260 -8.68 -7.25 25.04
N THR A 261 -9.18 -6.32 24.21
CA THR A 261 -10.62 -6.24 23.87
C THR A 261 -11.06 -7.36 22.93
N LEU A 262 -10.19 -7.72 21.98
CA LEU A 262 -10.47 -8.83 21.04
C LEU A 262 -10.52 -10.17 21.74
N ARG A 263 -9.58 -10.46 22.65
CA ARG A 263 -9.47 -11.75 23.33
C ARG A 263 -10.54 -11.95 24.40
N ASN A 264 -11.09 -10.87 24.95
CA ASN A 264 -12.22 -10.93 25.88
C ASN A 264 -13.60 -11.10 25.18
N ASN A 265 -13.63 -11.21 23.85
CA ASN A 265 -14.86 -11.33 23.06
C ASN A 265 -15.90 -10.21 23.28
N ASP A 266 -15.46 -9.03 23.69
CA ASP A 266 -16.33 -7.90 23.96
C ASP A 266 -16.40 -6.95 22.75
N ASN A 267 -17.45 -7.13 21.93
CA ASN A 267 -17.66 -6.29 20.75
C ASN A 267 -18.07 -4.86 21.12
N ALA A 268 -18.74 -4.64 22.25
CA ALA A 268 -19.14 -3.32 22.69
C ALA A 268 -17.90 -2.50 23.12
N ALA A 269 -17.00 -3.10 23.89
CA ALA A 269 -15.74 -2.50 24.26
C ALA A 269 -14.84 -2.22 23.03
N LEU A 270 -14.80 -3.16 22.05
CA LEU A 270 -14.06 -2.95 20.80
C LEU A 270 -14.62 -1.76 20.01
N HIS A 271 -15.95 -1.66 19.91
CA HIS A 271 -16.62 -0.53 19.25
C HIS A 271 -16.28 0.80 19.94
N GLN A 272 -16.41 0.87 21.27
CA GLN A 272 -16.08 2.08 22.02
C GLN A 272 -14.62 2.48 21.86
N LYS A 273 -13.71 1.52 21.91
CA LYS A 273 -12.27 1.76 21.75
C LYS A 273 -11.94 2.29 20.36
N LEU A 274 -12.44 1.66 19.28
CA LEU A 274 -12.24 2.14 17.92
C LEU A 274 -12.83 3.53 17.69
N LYS A 275 -14.04 3.79 18.23
CA LYS A 275 -14.67 5.12 18.20
C LYS A 275 -13.79 6.17 18.88
N SER A 276 -13.33 5.89 20.10
CA SER A 276 -12.46 6.80 20.85
C SER A 276 -11.18 7.12 20.06
N ILE A 277 -10.46 6.10 19.57
CA ILE A 277 -9.24 6.29 18.79
C ILE A 277 -9.47 7.18 17.57
N TRP A 278 -10.58 6.98 16.85
CA TRP A 278 -10.86 7.74 15.65
C TRP A 278 -11.29 9.18 15.94
N THR A 279 -12.10 9.41 16.96
CA THR A 279 -12.62 10.74 17.29
C THR A 279 -11.59 11.67 17.93
N THR A 280 -10.53 11.09 18.55
CA THR A 280 -9.42 11.86 19.14
C THR A 280 -8.22 12.00 18.20
N ARG A 281 -8.36 11.57 16.94
CA ARG A 281 -7.28 11.60 15.97
C ARG A 281 -6.92 13.01 15.54
N GLU A 282 -5.62 13.37 15.65
CA GLU A 282 -5.07 14.67 15.26
C GLU A 282 -3.86 14.54 14.32
N ASP A 283 -3.72 13.40 13.65
CA ASP A 283 -2.55 13.09 12.82
C ASP A 283 -2.42 14.01 11.60
N ARG A 284 -1.41 14.85 11.58
CA ARG A 284 -1.08 15.76 10.47
C ARG A 284 0.42 15.75 10.13
N TYR A 285 1.09 14.61 10.33
CA TYR A 285 2.54 14.50 10.22
C TYR A 285 3.09 15.06 8.90
N SER A 286 2.53 14.67 7.75
CA SER A 286 3.08 15.12 6.45
C SER A 286 2.96 16.63 6.24
N GLU A 287 1.95 17.28 6.82
CA GLU A 287 1.77 18.74 6.77
C GLU A 287 2.68 19.49 7.75
N THR A 288 2.99 18.86 8.89
CA THR A 288 3.82 19.46 9.95
C THR A 288 5.25 18.93 9.95
N ARG A 289 5.66 18.22 8.89
CA ARG A 289 7.00 17.63 8.77
C ARG A 289 8.08 18.70 8.92
N THR A 290 9.02 18.47 9.82
CA THR A 290 10.21 19.28 10.05
C THR A 290 11.44 18.38 10.07
N GLN A 291 12.65 18.96 10.01
CA GLN A 291 13.89 18.19 10.18
C GLN A 291 13.92 17.41 11.51
N VAL A 292 13.41 17.99 12.59
CA VAL A 292 13.33 17.33 13.90
C VAL A 292 12.33 16.17 13.90
N SER A 293 11.19 16.31 13.23
CA SER A 293 10.17 15.27 13.17
C SER A 293 10.60 14.06 12.33
N VAL A 294 11.48 14.26 11.37
CA VAL A 294 12.05 13.18 10.55
C VAL A 294 12.89 12.21 11.38
N ILE A 295 13.59 12.70 12.40
CA ILE A 295 14.49 11.93 13.26
C ILE A 295 13.73 11.09 14.31
N ARG A 296 12.45 11.39 14.58
CA ARG A 296 11.67 10.64 15.56
C ARG A 296 11.51 9.18 15.14
N PRO A 297 11.69 8.21 16.08
CA PRO A 297 11.42 6.81 15.78
C PRO A 297 9.99 6.63 15.26
N LYS A 298 9.85 5.89 14.18
CA LYS A 298 8.58 5.54 13.55
C LYS A 298 8.48 4.02 13.47
N VAL A 299 7.26 3.53 13.50
CA VAL A 299 7.03 2.10 13.28
C VAL A 299 7.37 1.76 11.83
N GLU A 300 8.08 0.66 11.62
CA GLU A 300 8.48 0.23 10.28
C GLU A 300 7.25 -0.06 9.41
N MET A 301 7.31 0.37 8.15
CA MET A 301 6.23 0.16 7.18
C MET A 301 5.96 -1.33 6.95
N SER A 302 6.98 -2.17 7.01
CA SER A 302 6.85 -3.63 6.92
C SER A 302 6.02 -4.25 8.05
N PHE A 303 5.89 -3.57 9.19
CA PHE A 303 5.12 -4.01 10.34
C PHE A 303 3.66 -3.53 10.30
N ILE A 304 3.43 -2.30 9.83
CA ILE A 304 2.08 -1.69 9.80
C ILE A 304 1.42 -1.74 8.42
N GLY A 305 2.11 -2.27 7.42
CA GLY A 305 1.65 -2.35 6.05
C GLY A 305 1.73 -1.01 5.29
N GLY A 306 2.21 -1.05 4.09
CA GLY A 306 2.37 0.10 3.18
C GLY A 306 1.64 -0.07 1.87
#